data_8364b8a83f2c314d03f304513b537b09
#
_entry.id   8364b8a83f2c314d03f304513b537b09
#
_cell.length_a   1.000
_cell.length_b   1.000
_cell.length_c   1.000
_cell.angle_alpha   90.00
_cell.angle_beta   90.00
_cell.angle_gamma   90.00
#
_symmetry.space_group_name_H-M   'P 1'
#
loop_
_entity.id
_entity.type
_entity.pdbx_description
1 polymer ?
#
loop_
_entity_poly.entity_id
_entity_poly.type
_entity_poly.pdbx_seq_one_letter_code
_entity_poly.pdbx_strand_id
1 'polypeptide(L)'
;MVKVGPWGGNGGNVWDMGQADHITKLRIYYGDNIVGLEITYILNGNSHTYKRGTTTGASKEIILEEDEYFTSISGYFHALSNYQRHAIVMLLTLDTNKGASISVGNKTGSSFSLTLEEGSRILGFFGRAGTAIDAIGIHFSQRRQNLGYGTGGSH
;
A
#
# COMPACT_ATOMS: atom_id res chain seq x y z
N MET A 1 -11.90 2.45 -10.67
CA MET A 1 -10.99 1.97 -9.61
C MET A 1 -10.43 0.61 -9.99
N VAL A 2 -9.13 0.46 -9.90
CA VAL A 2 -8.45 -0.80 -10.25
C VAL A 2 -7.85 -1.41 -8.99
N LYS A 3 -7.96 -2.73 -8.87
CA LYS A 3 -7.46 -3.50 -7.73
C LYS A 3 -6.37 -4.44 -8.24
N VAL A 4 -5.15 -4.33 -7.69
CA VAL A 4 -4.01 -5.12 -8.14
C VAL A 4 -3.33 -5.77 -6.94
N GLY A 5 -2.90 -7.01 -7.12
CA GLY A 5 -2.33 -7.83 -6.06
C GLY A 5 -3.38 -8.77 -5.49
N PRO A 6 -3.19 -9.26 -4.27
CA PRO A 6 -2.11 -8.92 -3.36
C PRO A 6 -0.83 -9.70 -3.68
N TRP A 7 0.29 -9.15 -3.27
CA TRP A 7 1.58 -9.82 -3.32
C TRP A 7 1.91 -10.33 -1.92
N GLY A 8 2.32 -11.59 -1.83
CA GLY A 8 2.67 -12.20 -0.56
C GLY A 8 2.12 -13.61 -0.43
N GLY A 9 1.79 -14.00 0.80
CA GLY A 9 1.36 -15.34 1.12
C GLY A 9 -0.12 -15.47 1.41
N ASN A 10 -0.51 -16.69 1.81
CA ASN A 10 -1.91 -17.07 2.03
C ASN A 10 -2.28 -17.19 3.51
N GLY A 11 -1.39 -16.79 4.42
CA GLY A 11 -1.65 -16.82 5.85
C GLY A 11 -2.57 -15.70 6.31
N GLY A 12 -2.94 -15.74 7.59
CA GLY A 12 -3.77 -14.71 8.17
C GLY A 12 -5.18 -14.64 7.62
N ASN A 13 -5.79 -13.47 7.77
CA ASN A 13 -7.17 -13.22 7.34
C ASN A 13 -7.20 -12.11 6.30
N VAL A 14 -8.16 -12.16 5.40
CA VAL A 14 -8.37 -11.14 4.38
C VAL A 14 -8.76 -9.82 5.03
N TRP A 15 -8.21 -8.72 4.52
CA TRP A 15 -8.60 -7.37 4.89
C TRP A 15 -8.65 -6.48 3.65
N ASP A 16 -9.48 -5.45 3.72
CA ASP A 16 -9.66 -4.52 2.62
C ASP A 16 -10.20 -3.21 3.19
N MET A 17 -9.41 -2.12 3.09
CA MET A 17 -9.87 -0.82 3.56
C MET A 17 -10.78 -0.11 2.57
N GLY A 18 -10.88 -0.64 1.36
CA GLY A 18 -11.61 0.04 0.31
C GLY A 18 -10.87 1.25 -0.23
N GLN A 19 -11.63 2.11 -0.89
CA GLN A 19 -11.09 3.30 -1.55
C GLN A 19 -11.30 4.54 -0.69
N ALA A 20 -10.22 5.28 -0.45
CA ALA A 20 -10.27 6.59 0.18
C ALA A 20 -10.40 7.68 -0.88
N ASP A 21 -10.76 8.90 -0.44
CA ASP A 21 -10.67 10.09 -1.29
C ASP A 21 -9.24 10.61 -1.30
N HIS A 22 -8.53 10.47 -0.16
CA HIS A 22 -7.15 10.91 -0.01
C HIS A 22 -6.51 10.19 1.18
N ILE A 23 -5.32 9.63 0.97
CA ILE A 23 -4.53 9.04 2.05
C ILE A 23 -3.66 10.15 2.63
N THR A 24 -3.72 10.34 3.95
CA THR A 24 -2.98 11.41 4.62
C THR A 24 -1.75 10.91 5.36
N LYS A 25 -1.73 9.64 5.77
CA LYS A 25 -0.59 9.09 6.50
C LYS A 25 -0.52 7.57 6.31
N LEU A 26 0.70 7.05 6.23
CA LEU A 26 0.97 5.63 6.29
C LEU A 26 2.04 5.39 7.35
N ARG A 27 1.74 4.52 8.31
CA ARG A 27 2.72 4.05 9.30
C ARG A 27 2.92 2.56 9.11
N ILE A 28 4.18 2.14 9.02
CA ILE A 28 4.55 0.74 8.83
C ILE A 28 5.29 0.26 10.06
N TYR A 29 4.77 -0.78 10.71
CA TYR A 29 5.39 -1.42 11.86
C TYR A 29 6.23 -2.59 11.38
N TYR A 30 7.42 -2.76 11.94
CA TYR A 30 8.39 -3.74 11.45
C TYR A 30 9.22 -4.35 12.56
N GLY A 31 9.74 -5.53 12.28
CA GLY A 31 10.83 -6.22 12.94
C GLY A 31 11.75 -6.69 11.84
N ASP A 32 11.98 -8.00 11.75
CA ASP A 32 12.70 -8.57 10.60
C ASP A 32 11.84 -8.53 9.33
N ASN A 33 10.54 -8.43 9.49
CA ASN A 33 9.56 -8.35 8.40
C ASN A 33 8.55 -7.26 8.74
N ILE A 34 7.60 -7.04 7.85
CA ILE A 34 6.52 -6.09 8.07
C ILE A 34 5.48 -6.75 8.98
N VAL A 35 5.22 -6.14 10.12
CA VAL A 35 4.31 -6.72 11.12
C VAL A 35 2.97 -6.01 11.19
N GLY A 36 2.89 -4.74 10.78
CA GLY A 36 1.62 -4.02 10.87
C GLY A 36 1.58 -2.80 9.98
N LEU A 37 0.35 -2.35 9.71
CA LEU A 37 0.07 -1.15 8.92
C LEU A 37 -0.99 -0.32 9.62
N GLU A 38 -0.81 1.00 9.56
CA GLU A 38 -1.79 1.97 10.01
C GLU A 38 -1.93 3.01 8.91
N ILE A 39 -3.13 3.10 8.31
CA ILE A 39 -3.41 4.01 7.22
C ILE A 39 -4.45 5.02 7.69
N THR A 40 -4.10 6.31 7.62
CA THR A 40 -5.03 7.39 7.92
C THR A 40 -5.45 8.02 6.60
N TYR A 41 -6.74 8.23 6.44
CA TYR A 41 -7.28 8.69 5.16
C TYR A 41 -8.56 9.49 5.35
N ILE A 42 -8.91 10.25 4.33
CA ILE A 42 -10.15 11.03 4.26
C ILE A 42 -11.13 10.29 3.36
N LEU A 43 -12.36 10.17 3.82
CA LEU A 43 -13.47 9.63 3.04
C LEU A 43 -14.72 10.42 3.38
N ASN A 44 -15.35 11.00 2.36
CA ASN A 44 -16.57 11.82 2.51
C ASN A 44 -16.39 12.94 3.54
N GLY A 45 -15.19 13.56 3.53
CA GLY A 45 -14.87 14.69 4.41
C GLY A 45 -14.46 14.30 5.83
N ASN A 46 -14.46 13.03 6.17
CA ASN A 46 -14.11 12.55 7.51
C ASN A 46 -12.79 11.80 7.51
N SER A 47 -12.02 11.94 8.59
CA SER A 47 -10.76 11.23 8.78
C SER A 47 -11.03 9.87 9.42
N HIS A 48 -10.36 8.85 8.90
CA HIS A 48 -10.45 7.48 9.38
C HIS A 48 -9.05 6.91 9.55
N THR A 49 -8.92 5.95 10.46
CA THR A 49 -7.66 5.19 10.63
C THR A 49 -7.98 3.71 10.55
N TYR A 50 -7.22 3.01 9.72
CA TYR A 50 -7.39 1.58 9.45
C TYR A 50 -6.11 0.86 9.87
N LYS A 51 -6.22 -0.13 10.75
CA LYS A 51 -5.06 -0.85 11.29
C LYS A 51 -5.18 -2.35 11.03
N ARG A 52 -4.08 -2.97 10.61
CA ARG A 52 -4.00 -4.42 10.45
C ARG A 52 -2.62 -4.91 10.87
N GLY A 53 -2.58 -6.18 11.30
CA GLY A 53 -1.39 -6.79 11.85
C GLY A 53 -1.11 -6.33 13.27
N THR A 54 0.17 -6.32 13.65
CA THR A 54 0.61 -5.85 14.95
C THR A 54 1.01 -4.39 14.84
N THR A 55 0.27 -3.51 15.50
CA THR A 55 0.48 -2.05 15.39
C THR A 55 1.10 -1.48 16.68
N THR A 56 2.15 -2.14 17.15
CA THR A 56 2.98 -1.71 18.28
C THR A 56 4.44 -1.99 17.93
N GLY A 57 5.36 -1.34 18.66
CA GLY A 57 6.78 -1.54 18.47
C GLY A 57 7.38 -0.55 17.49
N ALA A 58 8.50 -0.93 16.87
CA ALA A 58 9.21 -0.06 15.95
C ALA A 58 8.37 0.24 14.72
N SER A 59 8.40 1.49 14.28
CA SER A 59 7.64 1.91 13.10
C SER A 59 8.31 3.09 12.41
N LYS A 60 7.94 3.27 11.12
CA LYS A 60 8.23 4.48 10.36
C LYS A 60 6.94 4.99 9.76
N GLU A 61 6.85 6.29 9.55
CA GLU A 61 5.65 6.87 8.95
C GLU A 61 5.99 7.91 7.90
N ILE A 62 5.08 8.09 6.97
CA ILE A 62 5.11 9.18 6.01
C ILE A 62 3.77 9.91 6.09
N ILE A 63 3.83 11.24 6.17
CA ILE A 63 2.66 12.11 6.18
C ILE A 63 2.59 12.78 4.81
N LEU A 64 1.46 12.66 4.13
CA LEU A 64 1.26 13.21 2.80
C LEU A 64 0.63 14.59 2.88
N GLU A 65 1.11 15.48 2.02
CA GLU A 65 0.51 16.80 1.84
C GLU A 65 -0.83 16.67 1.10
N GLU A 66 -1.58 17.75 1.03
CA GLU A 66 -2.92 17.73 0.44
C GLU A 66 -2.92 17.29 -1.03
N ASP A 67 -1.88 17.68 -1.77
CA ASP A 67 -1.74 17.36 -3.20
C ASP A 67 -0.73 16.23 -3.45
N GLU A 68 -0.37 15.52 -2.40
CA GLU A 68 0.58 14.41 -2.46
C GLU A 68 -0.14 13.07 -2.39
N TYR A 69 0.31 12.11 -3.21
CA TYR A 69 -0.28 10.79 -3.25
C TYR A 69 0.78 9.75 -3.64
N PHE A 70 0.53 8.50 -3.32
CA PHE A 70 1.44 7.42 -3.68
C PHE A 70 1.29 7.07 -5.16
N THR A 71 2.42 6.87 -5.83
CA THR A 71 2.51 6.59 -7.27
C THR A 71 3.10 5.23 -7.57
N SER A 72 3.77 4.59 -6.60
CA SER A 72 4.34 3.27 -6.81
C SER A 72 4.41 2.50 -5.50
N ILE A 73 4.41 1.17 -5.63
CA ILE A 73 4.60 0.25 -4.52
C ILE A 73 5.59 -0.81 -4.96
N SER A 74 6.48 -1.19 -4.06
CA SER A 74 7.41 -2.29 -4.30
C SER A 74 7.77 -2.96 -2.98
N GLY A 75 8.37 -4.13 -3.06
CA GLY A 75 8.79 -4.83 -1.86
C GLY A 75 9.27 -6.23 -2.13
N TYR A 76 9.32 -7.01 -1.07
CA TYR A 76 9.71 -8.42 -1.08
C TYR A 76 8.78 -9.20 -0.17
N PHE A 77 8.59 -10.48 -0.47
CA PHE A 77 7.91 -11.41 0.41
C PHE A 77 8.65 -12.74 0.43
N HIS A 78 8.60 -13.45 1.56
CA HIS A 78 9.34 -14.66 1.75
C HIS A 78 8.66 -15.54 2.81
N ALA A 79 8.75 -16.86 2.65
CA ALA A 79 8.21 -17.80 3.61
C ALA A 79 9.18 -17.94 4.79
N LEU A 80 8.67 -17.67 6.01
CA LEU A 80 9.44 -17.82 7.24
C LEU A 80 8.89 -18.98 8.05
N SER A 81 9.80 -19.77 8.66
CA SER A 81 9.42 -20.95 9.43
C SER A 81 8.56 -20.61 10.64
N ASN A 82 8.77 -19.46 11.28
CA ASN A 82 8.01 -19.02 12.45
C ASN A 82 6.58 -18.57 12.09
N TYR A 83 6.23 -18.49 10.78
CA TYR A 83 4.88 -18.22 10.30
C TYR A 83 4.33 -19.45 9.55
N GLN A 84 4.71 -20.66 9.98
CA GLN A 84 4.27 -21.93 9.39
C GLN A 84 4.57 -22.02 7.89
N ARG A 85 5.67 -21.39 7.48
CA ARG A 85 6.15 -21.34 6.09
C ARG A 85 5.24 -20.59 5.12
N HIS A 86 4.28 -19.83 5.63
CA HIS A 86 3.54 -18.90 4.78
C HIS A 86 4.42 -17.71 4.44
N ALA A 87 4.31 -17.21 3.23
CA ALA A 87 5.04 -16.01 2.85
C ALA A 87 4.50 -14.79 3.60
N ILE A 88 5.41 -13.92 3.99
CA ILE A 88 5.15 -12.68 4.73
C ILE A 88 5.80 -11.54 3.95
N VAL A 89 5.22 -10.36 4.00
CA VAL A 89 5.86 -9.18 3.40
C VAL A 89 7.11 -8.84 4.21
N MET A 90 8.26 -8.84 3.52
CA MET A 90 9.58 -8.64 4.14
C MET A 90 10.04 -7.20 4.01
N LEU A 91 9.73 -6.54 2.91
CA LEU A 91 10.08 -5.14 2.66
C LEU A 91 8.94 -4.48 1.92
N LEU A 92 8.66 -3.23 2.29
CA LEU A 92 7.61 -2.44 1.66
C LEU A 92 8.12 -1.04 1.41
N THR A 93 7.97 -0.59 0.17
CA THR A 93 8.36 0.74 -0.27
C THR A 93 7.19 1.40 -1.00
N LEU A 94 6.87 2.62 -0.62
CA LEU A 94 5.88 3.47 -1.29
C LEU A 94 6.55 4.78 -1.68
N ASP A 95 6.34 5.22 -2.92
CA ASP A 95 6.87 6.48 -3.42
C ASP A 95 5.73 7.45 -3.73
N THR A 96 5.98 8.74 -3.57
CA THR A 96 4.97 9.77 -3.82
C THR A 96 5.29 10.57 -5.08
N ASN A 97 4.28 11.30 -5.56
CA ASN A 97 4.42 12.18 -6.71
C ASN A 97 5.33 13.40 -6.44
N LYS A 98 5.69 13.63 -5.19
CA LYS A 98 6.57 14.75 -4.80
C LYS A 98 8.01 14.31 -4.53
N GLY A 99 8.35 13.06 -4.86
CA GLY A 99 9.70 12.55 -4.69
C GLY A 99 10.01 12.06 -3.28
N ALA A 100 9.02 11.99 -2.39
CA ALA A 100 9.18 11.39 -1.08
C ALA A 100 8.98 9.88 -1.17
N SER A 101 9.52 9.15 -0.19
CA SER A 101 9.29 7.72 -0.12
C SER A 101 9.39 7.24 1.32
N ILE A 102 8.78 6.06 1.57
CA ILE A 102 8.96 5.31 2.80
C ILE A 102 9.40 3.90 2.40
N SER A 103 10.45 3.40 3.04
CA SER A 103 10.96 2.06 2.76
C SER A 103 11.33 1.40 4.07
N VAL A 104 10.78 0.21 4.32
CA VAL A 104 10.89 -0.48 5.61
C VAL A 104 11.07 -1.96 5.35
N GLY A 105 12.01 -2.59 6.07
CA GLY A 105 12.18 -4.03 6.05
C GLY A 105 13.46 -4.49 5.36
N ASN A 106 13.47 -5.73 4.92
CA ASN A 106 14.64 -6.42 4.38
C ASN A 106 14.38 -7.02 3.00
N LYS A 107 15.36 -6.93 2.12
CA LYS A 107 15.30 -7.50 0.77
C LYS A 107 15.54 -9.01 0.84
N THR A 108 14.52 -9.76 1.20
CA THR A 108 14.62 -11.21 1.32
C THR A 108 13.45 -11.84 0.56
N GLY A 109 13.74 -12.78 -0.31
CA GLY A 109 12.73 -13.56 -1.02
C GLY A 109 12.42 -13.01 -2.40
N SER A 110 11.16 -13.07 -2.77
CA SER A 110 10.68 -12.67 -4.09
C SER A 110 10.29 -11.21 -4.10
N SER A 111 10.65 -10.49 -5.17
CA SER A 111 10.33 -9.07 -5.30
C SER A 111 8.99 -8.86 -6.01
N PHE A 112 8.36 -7.74 -5.71
CA PHE A 112 7.22 -7.24 -6.47
C PHE A 112 7.37 -5.74 -6.67
N SER A 113 6.77 -5.22 -7.72
CA SER A 113 6.90 -3.80 -8.04
C SER A 113 5.80 -3.38 -9.01
N LEU A 114 5.21 -2.24 -8.75
CA LEU A 114 4.24 -1.61 -9.66
C LEU A 114 4.38 -0.11 -9.58
N THR A 115 4.67 0.51 -10.74
CA THR A 115 4.68 1.96 -10.88
C THR A 115 3.48 2.34 -11.73
N LEU A 116 2.66 3.25 -11.21
CA LEU A 116 1.45 3.69 -11.89
C LEU A 116 1.79 4.70 -12.99
N GLU A 117 0.91 4.80 -13.98
CA GLU A 117 1.03 5.84 -14.99
C GLU A 117 0.88 7.21 -14.36
N GLU A 118 1.49 8.22 -14.98
CA GLU A 118 1.42 9.59 -14.50
C GLU A 118 -0.03 10.04 -14.34
N GLY A 119 -0.33 10.63 -13.18
CA GLY A 119 -1.66 11.10 -12.82
C GLY A 119 -2.52 10.05 -12.11
N SER A 120 -2.13 8.78 -12.15
CA SER A 120 -2.80 7.72 -11.37
C SER A 120 -2.30 7.76 -9.94
N ARG A 121 -3.17 7.36 -9.00
CA ARG A 121 -2.82 7.43 -7.57
C ARG A 121 -3.36 6.23 -6.81
N ILE A 122 -2.60 5.80 -5.82
CA ILE A 122 -3.03 4.76 -4.89
C ILE A 122 -3.98 5.40 -3.88
N LEU A 123 -5.17 4.83 -3.75
CA LEU A 123 -6.22 5.34 -2.84
C LEU A 123 -6.67 4.31 -1.81
N GLY A 124 -6.04 3.16 -1.75
CA GLY A 124 -6.38 2.18 -0.74
C GLY A 124 -5.47 0.97 -0.80
N PHE A 125 -5.57 0.16 0.25
CA PHE A 125 -4.79 -1.08 0.38
C PHE A 125 -5.71 -2.22 0.79
N PHE A 126 -5.30 -3.43 0.45
CA PHE A 126 -5.97 -4.65 0.87
C PHE A 126 -4.94 -5.77 0.98
N GLY A 127 -5.31 -6.91 1.47
CA GLY A 127 -4.40 -8.04 1.55
C GLY A 127 -4.81 -9.08 2.57
N ARG A 128 -3.79 -9.63 3.24
CA ARG A 128 -3.98 -10.62 4.30
C ARG A 128 -3.07 -10.27 5.48
N ALA A 129 -3.54 -10.53 6.69
CA ALA A 129 -2.78 -10.25 7.91
C ALA A 129 -3.26 -11.15 9.06
N GLY A 130 -2.32 -11.47 9.93
CA GLY A 130 -2.55 -12.06 11.23
C GLY A 130 -1.75 -11.25 12.23
N THR A 131 -0.69 -11.83 12.82
CA THR A 131 0.27 -11.09 13.64
C THR A 131 1.26 -10.28 12.80
N ALA A 132 1.33 -10.56 11.50
CA ALA A 132 2.17 -9.87 10.54
C ALA A 132 1.34 -9.54 9.29
N ILE A 133 1.94 -8.81 8.35
CA ILE A 133 1.33 -8.54 7.05
C ILE A 133 1.74 -9.66 6.10
N ASP A 134 0.81 -10.56 5.80
CA ASP A 134 1.04 -11.71 4.96
C ASP A 134 1.07 -11.33 3.48
N ALA A 135 0.18 -10.42 3.08
CA ALA A 135 0.09 -9.98 1.69
C ALA A 135 -0.46 -8.55 1.64
N ILE A 136 -0.07 -7.81 0.60
CA ILE A 136 -0.55 -6.45 0.38
C ILE A 136 -0.83 -6.22 -1.10
N GLY A 137 -1.93 -5.52 -1.37
CA GLY A 137 -2.31 -5.06 -2.70
C GLY A 137 -2.83 -3.64 -2.62
N ILE A 138 -3.19 -3.08 -3.75
CA ILE A 138 -3.60 -1.68 -3.82
C ILE A 138 -4.90 -1.51 -4.62
N HIS A 139 -5.63 -0.46 -4.24
CA HIS A 139 -6.67 0.15 -5.06
C HIS A 139 -6.09 1.43 -5.63
N PHE A 140 -6.23 1.65 -6.93
CA PHE A 140 -5.75 2.90 -7.51
C PHE A 140 -6.74 3.45 -8.52
N SER A 141 -6.75 4.79 -8.67
CA SER A 141 -7.54 5.46 -9.69
C SER A 141 -6.67 5.72 -10.89
N GLN A 142 -7.20 5.43 -12.07
CA GLN A 142 -6.50 5.73 -13.30
C GLN A 142 -6.68 7.20 -13.67
N ARG A 143 -5.64 7.78 -14.28
CA ARG A 143 -5.74 9.12 -14.81
C ARG A 143 -6.82 9.16 -15.88
N ARG A 144 -7.74 10.14 -15.77
CA ARG A 144 -8.75 10.36 -16.77
C ARG A 144 -8.09 10.98 -18.00
N GLN A 145 -8.14 10.30 -19.14
CA GLN A 145 -7.63 10.86 -20.38
C GLN A 145 -8.60 11.92 -20.88
N ASN A 146 -8.08 13.09 -21.26
CA ASN A 146 -8.83 14.06 -22.03
C ASN A 146 -8.90 13.55 -23.45
N LEU A 147 -10.09 13.10 -23.79
CA LEU A 147 -10.36 12.66 -25.13
C LEU A 147 -10.81 13.88 -25.91
N GLY A 148 -10.18 14.59 -26.55
CA GLY A 148 -10.38 15.71 -27.18
C GLY A 148 -11.16 15.86 -28.17
N TYR A 149 -10.90 15.61 -27.04
CA TYR A 149 -11.14 15.30 -27.06
C TYR A 149 -11.32 15.54 -27.21
N GLY A 150 -11.45 16.13 -27.66
CA GLY A 150 -11.47 15.57 -27.76
C GLY A 150 -11.72 15.63 -27.60
N THR A 151 -11.96 16.19 -28.03
CA THR A 151 -12.02 15.64 -27.96
C THR A 151 -11.98 15.23 -27.59
N GLY A 152 -12.25 15.90 -27.89
CA GLY A 152 -12.00 14.96 -27.70
C GLY A 152 -11.82 14.70 -27.15
N GLY A 153 -12.23 15.41 -27.54
CA GLY A 153 -11.90 14.57 -27.21
C GLY A 153 -11.65 14.40 -26.58
N SER A 154 -11.79 14.77 -26.74
CA SER A 154 -11.50 14.06 -26.45
C SER A 154 -11.21 13.82 -25.94
N HIS A 155 -11.36 14.12 -25.97
CA HIS A 155 -11.06 13.47 -25.78
C HIS A 155 -10.71 13.30 -25.42
#